data_ba03d5165c3f1b70f3ed16b751873940
#
_entry.id   ba03d5165c3f1b70f3ed16b751873940
#
_cell.length_a   1.000
_cell.length_b   1.000
_cell.length_c   1.000
_cell.angle_alpha   90.00
_cell.angle_beta   90.00
_cell.angle_gamma   90.00
#
_symmetry.space_group_name_H-M   'P 1'
#
loop_
_entity.id
_entity.type
_entity.pdbx_description
1 polymer ?
#
loop_
_entity_poly.entity_id
_entity_poly.type
_entity_poly.pdbx_seq_one_letter_code
_entity_poly.pdbx_strand_id
1 'polypeptide(L)'
;MATTSDRIKQLRKKKGISQSELAELIGVKNNTVSTWERGTRKPDFEALNLLSDYFEVSFEYILGSSDKEEARVKPTQDELNELALAALADDLYDNMKKYCMLSDKSQKMIDALINATYQIEKQDGKLKGEAFDITIVPKKI
;
A
#
# COMPACT_ATOMS: atom_id res chain seq x y z
N MET A 1 12.82 6.40 27.45
CA MET A 1 12.40 6.06 26.06
C MET A 1 13.61 6.22 25.16
N ALA A 2 13.92 5.19 24.37
CA ALA A 2 15.01 5.27 23.41
C ALA A 2 14.59 6.17 22.23
N THR A 3 15.51 7.00 21.75
CA THR A 3 15.24 7.84 20.58
C THR A 3 15.40 7.05 19.28
N THR A 4 14.88 7.57 18.15
CA THR A 4 15.11 6.99 16.82
C THR A 4 16.60 6.75 16.54
N SER A 5 17.45 7.69 16.96
CA SER A 5 18.92 7.59 16.80
C SER A 5 19.50 6.42 17.60
N ASP A 6 19.05 6.25 18.84
CA ASP A 6 19.48 5.16 19.71
C ASP A 6 19.05 3.81 19.14
N ARG A 7 17.80 3.72 18.64
CA ARG A 7 17.26 2.49 18.04
C ARG A 7 18.00 2.06 16.78
N ILE A 8 18.22 2.98 15.84
CA ILE A 8 18.98 2.69 14.62
C ILE A 8 20.39 2.18 14.97
N LYS A 9 21.08 2.88 15.89
CA LYS A 9 22.42 2.47 16.35
C LYS A 9 22.40 1.12 17.05
N GLN A 10 21.40 0.85 17.88
CA GLN A 10 21.22 -0.42 18.60
C GLN A 10 20.99 -1.58 17.63
N LEU A 11 20.06 -1.42 16.68
CA LEU A 11 19.72 -2.42 15.68
C LEU A 11 20.92 -2.75 14.79
N ARG A 12 21.64 -1.73 14.31
CA ARG A 12 22.86 -1.92 13.52
C ARG A 12 23.92 -2.71 14.30
N LYS A 13 24.18 -2.34 15.55
CA LYS A 13 25.14 -3.05 16.42
C LYS A 13 24.69 -4.48 16.70
N LYS A 14 23.40 -4.73 16.89
CA LYS A 14 22.82 -6.07 17.09
C LYS A 14 23.06 -6.97 15.86
N LYS A 15 22.99 -6.40 14.65
CA LYS A 15 23.33 -7.10 13.39
C LYS A 15 24.86 -7.19 13.14
N GLY A 16 25.70 -6.56 13.96
CA GLY A 16 27.16 -6.63 13.86
C GLY A 16 27.75 -5.87 12.66
N ILE A 17 27.01 -4.94 12.05
CA ILE A 17 27.44 -4.21 10.85
C ILE A 17 27.91 -2.80 11.15
N SER A 18 28.79 -2.25 10.30
CA SER A 18 29.27 -0.87 10.34
C SER A 18 28.24 0.11 9.78
N GLN A 19 28.43 1.42 10.03
CA GLN A 19 27.59 2.46 9.41
C GLN A 19 27.68 2.46 7.88
N SER A 20 28.85 2.15 7.34
CA SER A 20 29.08 2.06 5.89
C SER A 20 28.32 0.89 5.27
N GLU A 21 28.38 -0.28 5.91
CA GLU A 21 27.64 -1.47 5.45
C GLU A 21 26.13 -1.23 5.53
N LEU A 22 25.61 -0.64 6.61
CA LEU A 22 24.19 -0.29 6.67
C LEU A 22 23.80 0.68 5.57
N ALA A 23 24.62 1.70 5.30
CA ALA A 23 24.36 2.68 4.24
C ALA A 23 24.30 2.03 2.85
N GLU A 24 25.21 1.10 2.58
CA GLU A 24 25.22 0.35 1.32
C GLU A 24 23.99 -0.55 1.17
N LEU A 25 23.61 -1.28 2.22
CA LEU A 25 22.46 -2.17 2.24
C LEU A 25 21.12 -1.45 1.99
N ILE A 26 20.97 -0.24 2.51
CA ILE A 26 19.75 0.55 2.32
C ILE A 26 19.87 1.61 1.23
N GLY A 27 20.97 1.64 0.45
CA GLY A 27 21.12 2.52 -0.71
C GLY A 27 21.31 4.01 -0.40
N VAL A 28 21.85 4.35 0.79
CA VAL A 28 22.12 5.75 1.18
C VAL A 28 23.62 6.00 1.36
N LYS A 29 23.99 7.27 1.52
CA LYS A 29 25.39 7.64 1.81
C LYS A 29 25.75 7.33 3.27
N ASN A 30 26.98 6.89 3.52
CA ASN A 30 27.48 6.63 4.89
C ASN A 30 27.26 7.82 5.84
N ASN A 31 27.51 9.05 5.39
CA ASN A 31 27.26 10.25 6.19
C ASN A 31 25.78 10.39 6.61
N THR A 32 24.84 9.88 5.82
CA THR A 32 23.42 9.90 6.12
C THR A 32 23.11 9.05 7.36
N VAL A 33 23.61 7.80 7.39
CA VAL A 33 23.45 6.92 8.56
C VAL A 33 24.12 7.54 9.79
N SER A 34 25.32 8.10 9.65
CA SER A 34 26.02 8.80 10.73
C SER A 34 25.22 9.98 11.30
N THR A 35 24.52 10.74 10.45
CA THR A 35 23.69 11.87 10.91
C THR A 35 22.42 11.38 11.64
N TRP A 36 21.85 10.27 11.24
CA TRP A 36 20.71 9.64 11.93
C TRP A 36 21.12 9.13 13.33
N GLU A 37 22.24 8.43 13.43
CA GLU A 37 22.72 7.88 14.71
C GLU A 37 23.22 8.96 15.68
N ARG A 38 23.58 10.15 15.18
CA ARG A 38 23.89 11.31 16.01
C ARG A 38 22.67 12.15 16.38
N GLY A 39 21.50 11.85 15.79
CA GLY A 39 20.27 12.61 16.02
C GLY A 39 20.22 13.98 15.35
N THR A 40 21.20 14.32 14.49
CA THR A 40 21.24 15.61 13.78
C THR A 40 20.25 15.67 12.62
N ARG A 41 19.85 14.52 12.09
CA ARG A 41 18.76 14.36 11.10
C ARG A 41 17.91 13.14 11.46
N LYS A 42 16.64 13.19 11.10
CA LYS A 42 15.75 12.02 11.15
C LYS A 42 15.71 11.37 9.77
N PRO A 43 15.58 10.02 9.70
CA PRO A 43 15.27 9.36 8.44
C PRO A 43 13.90 9.83 7.94
N ASP A 44 13.76 9.97 6.63
CA ASP A 44 12.48 10.19 5.97
C ASP A 44 11.66 8.88 5.92
N PHE A 45 10.46 8.96 5.37
CA PHE A 45 9.56 7.81 5.32
C PHE A 45 10.13 6.65 4.48
N GLU A 46 10.80 6.95 3.38
CA GLU A 46 11.43 5.95 2.51
C GLU A 46 12.57 5.23 3.23
N ALA A 47 13.44 5.99 3.89
CA ALA A 47 14.53 5.42 4.70
C ALA A 47 14.00 4.61 5.88
N LEU A 48 12.91 5.04 6.53
CA LEU A 48 12.26 4.27 7.59
C LEU A 48 11.70 2.96 7.08
N ASN A 49 11.11 2.93 5.87
CA ASN A 49 10.67 1.71 5.22
C ASN A 49 11.82 0.72 5.04
N LEU A 50 12.93 1.18 4.44
CA LEU A 50 14.10 0.37 4.19
C LEU A 50 14.74 -0.16 5.48
N LEU A 51 14.83 0.68 6.51
CA LEU A 51 15.33 0.28 7.83
C LEU A 51 14.43 -0.76 8.50
N SER A 52 13.11 -0.55 8.44
CA SER A 52 12.11 -1.47 8.99
C SER A 52 12.15 -2.82 8.28
N ASP A 53 12.28 -2.82 6.95
CA ASP A 53 12.43 -4.04 6.15
C ASP A 53 13.72 -4.78 6.46
N TYR A 54 14.84 -4.06 6.52
CA TYR A 54 16.15 -4.66 6.74
C TYR A 54 16.30 -5.24 8.15
N PHE A 55 15.81 -4.51 9.15
CA PHE A 55 15.89 -4.95 10.54
C PHE A 55 14.73 -5.86 10.96
N GLU A 56 13.69 -5.98 10.13
CA GLU A 56 12.48 -6.77 10.39
C GLU A 56 11.73 -6.32 11.65
N VAL A 57 11.71 -5.03 11.92
CA VAL A 57 11.04 -4.41 13.08
C VAL A 57 10.01 -3.37 12.65
N SER A 58 9.03 -3.11 13.52
CA SER A 58 7.99 -2.11 13.28
C SER A 58 8.54 -0.67 13.24
N PHE A 59 7.81 0.23 12.59
CA PHE A 59 8.14 1.67 12.60
C PHE A 59 8.13 2.26 14.00
N GLU A 60 7.14 1.86 14.80
CA GLU A 60 6.92 2.32 16.16
C GLU A 60 8.15 2.01 17.03
N TYR A 61 8.77 0.86 16.81
CA TYR A 61 10.01 0.49 17.49
C TYR A 61 11.19 1.37 17.05
N ILE A 62 11.37 1.58 15.75
CA ILE A 62 12.44 2.44 15.22
C ILE A 62 12.26 3.89 15.69
N LEU A 63 11.03 4.39 15.68
CA LEU A 63 10.70 5.77 16.09
C LEU A 63 10.80 5.97 17.62
N GLY A 64 10.86 4.88 18.40
CA GLY A 64 10.92 4.92 19.84
C GLY A 64 9.57 5.15 20.52
N SER A 65 8.47 5.01 19.77
CA SER A 65 7.11 5.08 20.31
C SER A 65 6.65 3.76 20.94
N SER A 66 7.32 2.65 20.63
CA SER A 66 7.17 1.36 21.30
C SER A 66 8.52 0.83 21.77
N ASP A 67 8.56 0.23 22.96
CA ASP A 67 9.74 -0.47 23.46
C ASP A 67 9.73 -1.98 23.10
N LYS A 68 8.63 -2.46 22.53
CA LYS A 68 8.52 -3.83 22.04
C LYS A 68 9.11 -3.94 20.65
N GLU A 69 10.13 -4.80 20.52
CA GLU A 69 10.71 -5.18 19.23
C GLU A 69 9.73 -6.14 18.52
N GLU A 70 8.64 -5.57 18.01
CA GLU A 70 7.66 -6.34 17.24
C GLU A 70 8.13 -6.43 15.79
N ALA A 71 7.96 -7.62 15.20
CA ALA A 71 8.23 -7.81 13.79
C ALA A 71 7.32 -6.87 12.96
N ARG A 72 7.86 -6.36 11.86
CA ARG A 72 7.04 -5.63 10.90
C ARG A 72 5.96 -6.56 10.34
N VAL A 73 4.72 -6.26 10.64
CA VAL A 73 3.59 -6.94 10.00
C VAL A 73 3.48 -6.39 8.58
N LYS A 74 3.92 -7.18 7.61
CA LYS A 74 3.61 -6.89 6.20
C LYS A 74 2.21 -7.44 5.95
N PRO A 75 1.31 -6.63 5.35
CA PRO A 75 0.00 -7.15 4.98
C PRO A 75 0.20 -8.36 4.06
N THR A 76 -0.54 -9.40 4.31
CA THR A 76 -0.58 -10.58 3.44
C THR A 76 -1.16 -10.21 2.08
N GLN A 77 -0.91 -11.05 1.06
CA GLN A 77 -1.49 -10.81 -0.26
C GLN A 77 -3.02 -10.78 -0.20
N ASP A 78 -3.62 -11.56 0.68
CA ASP A 78 -5.07 -11.60 0.88
C ASP A 78 -5.59 -10.30 1.48
N GLU A 79 -4.92 -9.73 2.49
CA GLU A 79 -5.27 -8.41 3.07
C GLU A 79 -5.09 -7.29 2.05
N LEU A 80 -4.04 -7.34 1.20
CA LEU A 80 -3.86 -6.39 0.10
C LEU A 80 -4.98 -6.53 -0.95
N ASN A 81 -5.40 -7.75 -1.26
CA ASN A 81 -6.50 -8.01 -2.18
C ASN A 81 -7.83 -7.50 -1.61
N GLU A 82 -8.10 -7.71 -0.32
CA GLU A 82 -9.29 -7.17 0.34
C GLU A 82 -9.33 -5.65 0.33
N LEU A 83 -8.19 -4.98 0.62
CA LEU A 83 -8.08 -3.52 0.54
C LEU A 83 -8.30 -3.00 -0.88
N ALA A 84 -7.75 -3.68 -1.89
CA ALA A 84 -7.95 -3.33 -3.29
C ALA A 84 -9.41 -3.52 -3.72
N LEU A 85 -10.06 -4.60 -3.29
CA LEU A 85 -11.48 -4.86 -3.56
C LEU A 85 -12.38 -3.83 -2.87
N ALA A 86 -12.07 -3.43 -1.64
CA ALA A 86 -12.82 -2.39 -0.92
C ALA A 86 -12.72 -1.03 -1.64
N ALA A 87 -11.53 -0.64 -2.08
CA ALA A 87 -11.32 0.60 -2.84
C ALA A 87 -12.06 0.58 -4.18
N LEU A 88 -12.03 -0.56 -4.89
CA LEU A 88 -12.79 -0.74 -6.13
C LEU A 88 -14.30 -0.69 -5.91
N ALA A 89 -14.79 -1.21 -4.78
CA ALA A 89 -16.21 -1.18 -4.44
C ALA A 89 -16.70 0.25 -4.18
N ASP A 90 -15.90 1.09 -3.53
CA ASP A 90 -16.21 2.50 -3.29
C ASP A 90 -16.25 3.27 -4.61
N ASP A 91 -15.28 3.09 -5.49
CA ASP A 91 -15.25 3.71 -6.82
C ASP A 91 -16.45 3.26 -7.69
N LEU A 92 -16.79 1.97 -7.63
CA LEU A 92 -17.94 1.42 -8.34
C LEU A 92 -19.25 2.01 -7.83
N TYR A 93 -19.40 2.11 -6.51
CA TYR A 93 -20.60 2.71 -5.88
C TYR A 93 -20.78 4.17 -6.28
N ASP A 94 -19.70 4.96 -6.24
CA ASP A 94 -19.73 6.36 -6.65
C ASP A 94 -20.05 6.54 -8.15
N ASN A 95 -19.52 5.68 -8.99
CA ASN A 95 -19.81 5.68 -10.42
C ASN A 95 -21.27 5.25 -10.70
N MET A 96 -21.78 4.24 -10.01
CA MET A 96 -23.20 3.84 -10.10
C MET A 96 -24.13 4.96 -9.65
N LYS A 97 -23.80 5.67 -8.56
CA LYS A 97 -24.57 6.81 -8.10
C LYS A 97 -24.63 7.93 -9.14
N LYS A 98 -23.48 8.27 -9.73
CA LYS A 98 -23.41 9.25 -10.83
C LYS A 98 -24.24 8.79 -12.03
N TYR A 99 -24.16 7.51 -12.40
CA TYR A 99 -24.95 6.92 -13.48
C TYR A 99 -26.45 7.05 -13.23
N CYS A 100 -26.94 6.75 -12.03
CA CYS A 100 -28.35 6.88 -11.67
C CYS A 100 -28.86 8.33 -11.69
N MET A 101 -27.96 9.32 -11.61
CA MET A 101 -28.32 10.74 -11.71
C MET A 101 -28.43 11.26 -13.15
N LEU A 102 -28.02 10.45 -14.12
CA LEU A 102 -28.10 10.82 -15.55
C LEU A 102 -29.52 10.67 -16.08
N SER A 103 -29.81 11.40 -17.17
CA SER A 103 -31.08 11.21 -17.90
C SER A 103 -31.15 9.81 -18.54
N ASP A 104 -32.36 9.30 -18.72
CA ASP A 104 -32.62 8.01 -19.40
C ASP A 104 -31.89 7.87 -20.75
N LYS A 105 -31.84 8.99 -21.50
CA LYS A 105 -31.10 9.02 -22.77
C LYS A 105 -29.62 8.79 -22.59
N SER A 106 -29.00 9.41 -21.58
CA SER A 106 -27.59 9.27 -21.28
C SER A 106 -27.26 7.88 -20.74
N GLN A 107 -28.11 7.31 -19.90
CA GLN A 107 -27.98 5.94 -19.39
C GLN A 107 -27.97 4.93 -20.55
N LYS A 108 -28.96 5.03 -21.46
CA LYS A 108 -29.04 4.15 -22.65
C LYS A 108 -27.80 4.26 -23.56
N MET A 109 -27.18 5.45 -23.68
CA MET A 109 -25.96 5.61 -24.45
C MET A 109 -24.78 4.91 -23.76
N ILE A 110 -24.66 5.01 -22.46
CA ILE A 110 -23.60 4.37 -21.68
C ILE A 110 -23.77 2.84 -21.76
N ASP A 111 -24.97 2.33 -21.58
CA ASP A 111 -25.27 0.90 -21.68
C ASP A 111 -24.91 0.35 -23.08
N ALA A 112 -25.25 1.08 -24.13
CA ALA A 112 -24.89 0.69 -25.49
C ALA A 112 -23.36 0.66 -25.70
N LEU A 113 -22.64 1.63 -25.12
CA LEU A 113 -21.18 1.69 -25.23
C LEU A 113 -20.52 0.54 -24.46
N ILE A 114 -20.96 0.27 -23.23
CA ILE A 114 -20.47 -0.84 -22.40
C ILE A 114 -20.69 -2.17 -23.14
N ASN A 115 -21.90 -2.39 -23.66
CA ASN A 115 -22.21 -3.63 -24.37
C ASN A 115 -21.38 -3.79 -25.65
N ALA A 116 -21.20 -2.73 -26.43
CA ALA A 116 -20.36 -2.77 -27.62
C ALA A 116 -18.90 -3.11 -27.30
N THR A 117 -18.33 -2.46 -26.28
CA THR A 117 -16.95 -2.71 -25.82
C THR A 117 -16.82 -4.15 -25.32
N TYR A 118 -17.76 -4.64 -24.51
CA TYR A 118 -17.77 -6.00 -24.00
C TYR A 118 -17.76 -7.04 -25.14
N GLN A 119 -18.58 -6.84 -26.18
CA GLN A 119 -18.64 -7.77 -27.32
C GLN A 119 -17.32 -7.79 -28.11
N ILE A 120 -16.70 -6.61 -28.30
CA ILE A 120 -15.40 -6.50 -28.99
C ILE A 120 -14.32 -7.26 -28.19
N GLU A 121 -14.21 -6.99 -26.89
CA GLU A 121 -13.19 -7.63 -26.05
C GLU A 121 -13.42 -9.13 -25.90
N LYS A 122 -14.68 -9.57 -25.88
CA LYS A 122 -15.04 -10.99 -25.89
C LYS A 122 -14.58 -11.68 -27.16
N GLN A 123 -14.79 -11.06 -28.33
CA GLN A 123 -14.34 -11.59 -29.60
C GLN A 123 -12.82 -11.65 -29.71
N ASP A 124 -12.15 -10.65 -29.17
CA ASP A 124 -10.68 -10.55 -29.15
C ASP A 124 -10.01 -11.45 -28.10
N GLY A 125 -10.79 -12.13 -27.24
CA GLY A 125 -10.26 -12.95 -26.14
C GLY A 125 -9.53 -12.15 -25.07
N LYS A 126 -9.82 -10.85 -24.95
CA LYS A 126 -9.15 -9.92 -24.02
C LYS A 126 -9.86 -9.77 -22.67
N LEU A 127 -11.03 -10.40 -22.49
CA LEU A 127 -11.73 -10.34 -21.22
C LEU A 127 -10.89 -10.95 -20.11
N LYS A 128 -10.66 -10.19 -19.04
CA LYS A 128 -9.95 -10.62 -17.84
C LYS A 128 -10.98 -11.10 -16.81
N GLY A 129 -10.99 -12.40 -16.53
CA GLY A 129 -11.78 -12.99 -15.45
C GLY A 129 -13.12 -13.58 -15.91
N GLU A 130 -13.73 -14.35 -15.00
CA GLU A 130 -15.09 -14.87 -15.17
C GLU A 130 -16.10 -13.78 -14.82
N ALA A 131 -17.21 -13.73 -15.56
CA ALA A 131 -18.29 -12.79 -15.27
C ALA A 131 -18.88 -13.10 -13.88
N PHE A 132 -18.79 -12.16 -12.97
CA PHE A 132 -19.52 -12.25 -11.72
C PHE A 132 -21.01 -12.03 -12.00
N ASP A 133 -21.83 -12.99 -11.62
CA ASP A 133 -23.29 -12.87 -11.69
C ASP A 133 -23.76 -11.92 -10.57
N ILE A 134 -23.74 -10.62 -10.86
CA ILE A 134 -24.23 -9.61 -9.92
C ILE A 134 -25.75 -9.56 -10.04
N THR A 135 -26.44 -10.39 -9.26
CA THR A 135 -27.88 -10.26 -9.08
C THR A 135 -28.12 -9.05 -8.17
N ILE A 136 -28.32 -7.88 -8.76
CA ILE A 136 -28.74 -6.68 -8.02
C ILE A 136 -30.19 -6.90 -7.62
N VAL A 137 -30.43 -7.32 -6.37
CA VAL A 137 -31.76 -7.35 -5.80
C VAL A 137 -32.11 -5.93 -5.36
N PRO A 138 -33.07 -5.25 -6.00
CA PRO A 138 -33.47 -3.92 -5.55
C PRO A 138 -34.07 -4.03 -4.15
N LYS A 139 -33.44 -3.36 -3.16
CA LYS A 139 -34.11 -3.15 -1.86
C LYS A 139 -35.37 -2.33 -2.12
N LYS A 140 -36.54 -2.95 -1.90
CA LYS A 140 -37.81 -2.23 -1.80
C LYS A 140 -37.68 -1.21 -0.66
N ILE A 141 -37.83 0.06 -1.00
CA ILE A 141 -38.02 1.19 -0.07
C ILE A 141 -39.38 1.05 0.57
#